data_4d35e074ac56797699620daac05c0225
#
_entry.id   4d35e074ac56797699620daac05c0225
#
_cell.length_a   1.000
_cell.length_b   1.000
_cell.length_c   1.000
_cell.angle_alpha   90.00
_cell.angle_beta   90.00
_cell.angle_gamma   90.00
#
_symmetry.space_group_name_H-M   'P 1'
#
loop_
_entity.id
_entity.type
_entity.pdbx_description
1 polymer ?
#
loop_
_entity_poly.entity_id
_entity_poly.type
_entity_poly.pdbx_seq_one_letter_code
_entity_poly.pdbx_strand_id
1 'polypeptide(L)'
;MSAYDVVILRSGSAAFAGAIKAAELGATVAMIEAEIIGGTCVNVGCIPSKNMIAAADLYHSVMGMQRYRGLSFGAAQVEWASLVEQKEELVLNLRKKKYLDLAEGHEAISILQGKGHFISLQQILVNEEVVTGRQVLIATGTRACIPAFPGLESVSYLTSTEAFMLKTLPVSMIIIGGGVIALELGQMFHRFGVHVTILERGPHILSGFDEEVARSIQNILQDEGLNILTSTTVTEVSQSDTGVTVRVHTHQWSNR
;
A
#
# COMPACT_ATOMS: atom_id res chain seq x y z
N MET A 1 -12.21 5.19 -34.57
CA MET A 1 -12.64 6.02 -33.40
C MET A 1 -13.76 5.31 -32.69
N SER A 2 -13.55 4.92 -31.45
CA SER A 2 -14.58 4.29 -30.62
C SER A 2 -15.24 5.37 -29.77
N ALA A 3 -16.58 5.37 -29.70
CA ALA A 3 -17.36 6.36 -28.96
C ALA A 3 -18.13 5.69 -27.82
N TYR A 4 -18.06 6.28 -26.62
CA TYR A 4 -18.70 5.82 -25.41
C TYR A 4 -19.43 6.98 -24.72
N ASP A 5 -20.43 6.66 -23.89
CA ASP A 5 -21.06 7.66 -23.04
C ASP A 5 -20.11 8.13 -21.94
N VAL A 6 -19.38 7.20 -21.34
CA VAL A 6 -18.39 7.50 -20.28
C VAL A 6 -17.06 6.82 -20.60
N VAL A 7 -15.98 7.59 -20.54
CA VAL A 7 -14.61 7.06 -20.55
C VAL A 7 -14.01 7.26 -19.17
N ILE A 8 -13.41 6.20 -18.60
CA ILE A 8 -12.83 6.20 -17.26
C ILE A 8 -11.33 5.93 -17.35
N LEU A 9 -10.52 6.79 -16.76
CA LEU A 9 -9.08 6.56 -16.66
C LEU A 9 -8.76 5.74 -15.43
N ARG A 10 -8.14 4.58 -15.64
CA ARG A 10 -7.80 3.52 -14.67
C ARG A 10 -8.97 2.60 -14.31
N SER A 11 -8.67 1.57 -13.50
CA SER A 11 -9.60 0.50 -13.14
C SER A 11 -9.59 0.16 -11.64
N GLY A 12 -9.28 1.14 -10.80
CA GLY A 12 -9.38 0.98 -9.36
C GLY A 12 -10.82 0.99 -8.85
N SER A 13 -11.02 0.85 -7.53
CA SER A 13 -12.34 0.73 -6.91
C SER A 13 -13.30 1.87 -7.26
N ALA A 14 -12.81 3.12 -7.30
CA ALA A 14 -13.63 4.27 -7.71
C ALA A 14 -14.02 4.21 -9.19
N ALA A 15 -13.11 3.78 -10.05
CA ALA A 15 -13.35 3.59 -11.48
C ALA A 15 -14.44 2.54 -11.71
N PHE A 16 -14.33 1.37 -11.08
CA PHE A 16 -15.32 0.30 -11.18
C PHE A 16 -16.68 0.70 -10.61
N ALA A 17 -16.73 1.39 -9.48
CA ALA A 17 -17.98 1.91 -8.93
C ALA A 17 -18.69 2.86 -9.93
N GLY A 18 -17.93 3.76 -10.55
CA GLY A 18 -18.41 4.63 -11.61
C GLY A 18 -18.88 3.89 -12.85
N ALA A 19 -18.10 2.89 -13.31
CA ALA A 19 -18.41 2.09 -14.49
C ALA A 19 -19.71 1.28 -14.31
N ILE A 20 -19.83 0.57 -13.19
CA ILE A 20 -21.02 -0.21 -12.86
C ILE A 20 -22.25 0.70 -12.82
N LYS A 21 -22.14 1.83 -12.10
CA LYS A 21 -23.28 2.76 -11.97
C LYS A 21 -23.68 3.36 -13.31
N ALA A 22 -22.73 3.70 -14.17
CA ALA A 22 -23.03 4.19 -15.51
C ALA A 22 -23.71 3.11 -16.37
N ALA A 23 -23.21 1.86 -16.34
CA ALA A 23 -23.80 0.74 -17.06
C ALA A 23 -25.21 0.41 -16.57
N GLU A 24 -25.50 0.43 -15.26
CA GLU A 24 -26.84 0.28 -14.71
C GLU A 24 -27.82 1.35 -15.21
N LEU A 25 -27.32 2.53 -15.55
CA LEU A 25 -28.12 3.64 -16.12
C LEU A 25 -28.21 3.57 -17.66
N GLY A 26 -27.74 2.49 -18.28
CA GLY A 26 -27.81 2.25 -19.71
C GLY A 26 -26.71 2.93 -20.52
N ALA A 27 -25.64 3.45 -19.88
CA ALA A 27 -24.52 4.06 -20.57
C ALA A 27 -23.49 3.02 -21.03
N THR A 28 -22.89 3.29 -22.18
CA THR A 28 -21.69 2.54 -22.63
C THR A 28 -20.44 3.11 -21.99
N VAL A 29 -19.56 2.25 -21.47
CA VAL A 29 -18.40 2.64 -20.69
C VAL A 29 -17.11 2.05 -21.27
N ALA A 30 -16.09 2.87 -21.46
CA ALA A 30 -14.71 2.41 -21.67
C ALA A 30 -13.87 2.71 -20.44
N MET A 31 -13.21 1.71 -19.89
CA MET A 31 -12.20 1.86 -18.84
C MET A 31 -10.80 1.69 -19.45
N ILE A 32 -9.93 2.67 -19.30
CA ILE A 32 -8.56 2.66 -19.84
C ILE A 32 -7.59 2.31 -18.72
N GLU A 33 -6.96 1.14 -18.79
CA GLU A 33 -6.01 0.68 -17.78
C GLU A 33 -4.61 0.50 -18.34
N ALA A 34 -3.64 1.19 -17.76
CA ALA A 34 -2.24 1.16 -18.19
C ALA A 34 -1.42 0.04 -17.53
N GLU A 35 -1.89 -0.53 -16.45
CA GLU A 35 -1.16 -1.50 -15.62
C GLU A 35 -2.04 -2.74 -15.32
N ILE A 36 -2.24 -3.04 -14.05
CA ILE A 36 -3.00 -4.20 -13.60
C ILE A 36 -4.41 -3.76 -13.18
N ILE A 37 -5.42 -4.43 -13.73
CA ILE A 37 -6.83 -4.17 -13.41
C ILE A 37 -7.11 -4.32 -11.91
N GLY A 38 -8.01 -3.48 -11.37
CA GLY A 38 -8.42 -3.50 -9.97
C GLY A 38 -7.74 -2.45 -9.08
N GLY A 39 -6.68 -1.81 -9.60
CA GLY A 39 -5.97 -0.70 -8.93
C GLY A 39 -5.23 -1.11 -7.65
N THR A 40 -4.83 -0.13 -6.85
CA THR A 40 -3.95 -0.31 -5.68
C THR A 40 -4.54 -1.21 -4.61
N CYS A 41 -5.82 -1.03 -4.25
CA CYS A 41 -6.42 -1.68 -3.08
C CYS A 41 -6.34 -3.21 -3.15
N VAL A 42 -6.75 -3.82 -4.27
CA VAL A 42 -6.75 -5.28 -4.41
C VAL A 42 -5.35 -5.82 -4.69
N ASN A 43 -4.55 -5.11 -5.49
CA ASN A 43 -3.28 -5.66 -6.00
C ASN A 43 -2.12 -5.51 -5.01
N VAL A 44 -1.96 -4.31 -4.42
CA VAL A 44 -0.77 -3.96 -3.63
C VAL A 44 -1.07 -3.13 -2.37
N GLY A 45 -2.36 -2.96 -2.03
CA GLY A 45 -2.80 -2.11 -0.91
C GLY A 45 -3.54 -2.88 0.18
N CYS A 46 -4.83 -2.56 0.32
CA CYS A 46 -5.66 -3.02 1.44
C CYS A 46 -5.74 -4.55 1.56
N ILE A 47 -5.92 -5.26 0.44
CA ILE A 47 -6.11 -6.72 0.48
C ILE A 47 -4.82 -7.43 0.94
N PRO A 48 -3.67 -7.26 0.28
CA PRO A 48 -2.45 -7.91 0.73
C PRO A 48 -2.04 -7.46 2.13
N SER A 49 -2.16 -6.17 2.47
CA SER A 49 -1.78 -5.69 3.79
C SER A 49 -2.63 -6.30 4.91
N LYS A 50 -3.96 -6.28 4.79
CA LYS A 50 -4.85 -6.81 5.84
C LYS A 50 -4.74 -8.33 5.99
N ASN A 51 -4.46 -9.05 4.91
CA ASN A 51 -4.16 -10.49 4.99
C ASN A 51 -2.89 -10.77 5.81
N MET A 52 -1.81 -10.06 5.50
CA MET A 52 -0.53 -10.23 6.21
C MET A 52 -0.56 -9.72 7.65
N ILE A 53 -1.26 -8.61 7.92
CA ILE A 53 -1.49 -8.08 9.27
C ILE A 53 -2.26 -9.11 10.11
N ALA A 54 -3.33 -9.70 9.57
CA ALA A 54 -4.10 -10.72 10.29
C ALA A 54 -3.24 -11.96 10.64
N ALA A 55 -2.35 -12.38 9.75
CA ALA A 55 -1.40 -13.44 10.03
C ALA A 55 -0.40 -13.05 11.14
N ALA A 56 0.09 -11.79 11.11
CA ALA A 56 0.98 -11.26 12.15
C ALA A 56 0.28 -11.15 13.51
N ASP A 57 -0.99 -10.74 13.55
CA ASP A 57 -1.82 -10.65 14.74
C ASP A 57 -2.01 -12.03 15.39
N LEU A 58 -2.31 -13.03 14.57
CA LEU A 58 -2.44 -14.42 15.04
C LEU A 58 -1.12 -14.93 15.60
N TYR A 59 -0.02 -14.75 14.88
CA TYR A 59 1.31 -15.16 15.33
C TYR A 59 1.70 -14.49 16.65
N HIS A 60 1.53 -13.17 16.74
CA HIS A 60 1.80 -12.40 17.95
C HIS A 60 0.95 -12.87 19.13
N SER A 61 -0.34 -13.15 18.89
CA SER A 61 -1.26 -13.65 19.92
C SER A 61 -0.79 -15.01 20.49
N VAL A 62 -0.35 -15.92 19.62
CA VAL A 62 0.19 -17.22 20.04
C VAL A 62 1.47 -17.05 20.86
N MET A 63 2.38 -16.18 20.42
CA MET A 63 3.63 -15.89 21.15
C MET A 63 3.38 -15.24 22.51
N GLY A 64 2.35 -14.38 22.61
CA GLY A 64 1.94 -13.70 23.85
C GLY A 64 1.16 -14.56 24.85
N MET A 65 0.76 -15.78 24.49
CA MET A 65 -0.06 -16.66 25.35
C MET A 65 0.64 -17.16 26.62
N GLN A 66 1.96 -17.06 26.68
CA GLN A 66 2.74 -17.42 27.90
C GLN A 66 2.32 -16.61 29.15
N ARG A 67 1.63 -15.47 28.99
CA ARG A 67 1.06 -14.71 30.09
C ARG A 67 -0.09 -15.39 30.83
N TYR A 68 -0.72 -16.40 30.20
CA TYR A 68 -1.84 -17.13 30.79
C TYR A 68 -1.36 -18.45 31.36
N ARG A 69 -1.49 -18.63 32.67
CA ARG A 69 -1.17 -19.91 33.37
C ARG A 69 -2.12 -21.00 32.88
N GLY A 70 -1.59 -22.12 32.45
CA GLY A 70 -2.38 -23.26 31.95
C GLY A 70 -2.62 -23.28 30.44
N LEU A 71 -2.13 -22.31 29.70
CA LEU A 71 -2.04 -22.38 28.24
C LEU A 71 -0.61 -22.67 27.81
N SER A 72 -0.42 -23.74 27.04
CA SER A 72 0.85 -24.04 26.41
C SER A 72 0.63 -24.37 24.95
N PHE A 73 1.41 -23.73 24.11
CA PHE A 73 1.45 -23.99 22.67
C PHE A 73 2.88 -24.39 22.31
N GLY A 74 3.02 -25.27 21.31
CA GLY A 74 4.31 -25.55 20.71
C GLY A 74 4.95 -24.28 20.14
N ALA A 75 6.23 -24.32 19.82
CA ALA A 75 6.91 -23.19 19.18
C ALA A 75 6.21 -22.84 17.86
N ALA A 76 5.62 -21.65 17.82
CA ALA A 76 5.06 -21.14 16.56
C ALA A 76 6.22 -20.79 15.62
N GLN A 77 6.11 -21.19 14.37
CA GLN A 77 7.09 -20.88 13.33
C GLN A 77 6.43 -20.10 12.22
N VAL A 78 7.18 -19.19 11.62
CA VAL A 78 6.75 -18.42 10.46
C VAL A 78 7.51 -18.91 9.25
N GLU A 79 6.79 -19.45 8.28
CA GLU A 79 7.33 -19.72 6.97
C GLU A 79 6.87 -18.60 6.02
N TRP A 80 7.71 -17.59 5.91
CA TRP A 80 7.39 -16.33 5.21
C TRP A 80 7.01 -16.56 3.74
N ALA A 81 7.72 -17.46 3.05
CA ALA A 81 7.46 -17.72 1.63
C ALA A 81 6.03 -18.24 1.40
N SER A 82 5.55 -19.15 2.23
CA SER A 82 4.18 -19.67 2.16
C SER A 82 3.12 -18.61 2.48
N LEU A 83 3.40 -17.70 3.41
CA LEU A 83 2.48 -16.56 3.67
C LEU A 83 2.39 -15.63 2.46
N VAL A 84 3.53 -15.36 1.81
CA VAL A 84 3.56 -14.53 0.59
C VAL A 84 2.80 -15.21 -0.53
N GLU A 85 3.00 -16.51 -0.76
CA GLU A 85 2.28 -17.28 -1.78
C GLU A 85 0.77 -17.27 -1.55
N GLN A 86 0.32 -17.57 -0.33
CA GLN A 86 -1.09 -17.50 0.04
C GLN A 86 -1.70 -16.10 -0.18
N LYS A 87 -0.96 -15.04 0.14
CA LYS A 87 -1.36 -13.65 -0.11
C LYS A 87 -1.51 -13.40 -1.62
N GLU A 88 -0.58 -13.87 -2.44
CA GLU A 88 -0.65 -13.74 -3.91
C GLU A 88 -1.89 -14.46 -4.49
N GLU A 89 -2.15 -15.69 -4.05
CA GLU A 89 -3.33 -16.46 -4.46
C GLU A 89 -4.62 -15.71 -4.10
N LEU A 90 -4.70 -15.14 -2.89
CA LEU A 90 -5.84 -14.34 -2.46
C LEU A 90 -6.05 -13.12 -3.37
N VAL A 91 -4.97 -12.39 -3.68
CA VAL A 91 -5.00 -11.21 -4.56
C VAL A 91 -5.48 -11.61 -5.95
N LEU A 92 -4.93 -12.67 -6.54
CA LEU A 92 -5.32 -13.17 -7.86
C LEU A 92 -6.81 -13.56 -7.90
N ASN A 93 -7.27 -14.31 -6.92
CA ASN A 93 -8.66 -14.75 -6.82
C ASN A 93 -9.63 -13.57 -6.67
N LEU A 94 -9.30 -12.60 -5.83
CA LEU A 94 -10.16 -11.43 -5.63
C LEU A 94 -10.14 -10.48 -6.82
N ARG A 95 -9.00 -10.30 -7.48
CA ARG A 95 -8.91 -9.55 -8.74
C ARG A 95 -9.80 -10.17 -9.81
N LYS A 96 -9.70 -11.50 -9.98
CA LYS A 96 -10.55 -12.20 -10.94
C LYS A 96 -12.03 -11.97 -10.62
N LYS A 97 -12.49 -12.36 -9.44
CA LYS A 97 -13.91 -12.33 -9.06
C LYS A 97 -14.52 -10.93 -9.01
N LYS A 98 -13.78 -9.93 -8.51
CA LYS A 98 -14.32 -8.58 -8.25
C LYS A 98 -14.16 -7.62 -9.41
N TYR A 99 -13.29 -7.91 -10.36
CA TYR A 99 -12.96 -6.99 -11.44
C TYR A 99 -13.06 -7.63 -12.81
N LEU A 100 -12.37 -8.75 -13.07
CA LEU A 100 -12.40 -9.38 -14.40
C LEU A 100 -13.76 -10.00 -14.69
N ASP A 101 -14.24 -10.91 -13.84
CA ASP A 101 -15.53 -11.59 -14.04
C ASP A 101 -16.70 -10.59 -14.10
N LEU A 102 -16.58 -9.49 -13.34
CA LEU A 102 -17.58 -8.44 -13.32
C LEU A 102 -17.59 -7.65 -14.62
N ALA A 103 -16.42 -7.28 -15.14
CA ALA A 103 -16.32 -6.57 -16.40
C ALA A 103 -16.77 -7.45 -17.58
N GLU A 104 -16.41 -8.74 -17.60
CA GLU A 104 -16.85 -9.71 -18.59
C GLU A 104 -18.37 -9.95 -18.55
N GLY A 105 -18.98 -9.85 -17.38
CA GLY A 105 -20.43 -9.99 -17.17
C GLY A 105 -21.27 -8.78 -17.59
N HIS A 106 -20.64 -7.65 -17.93
CA HIS A 106 -21.32 -6.42 -18.32
C HIS A 106 -20.99 -6.02 -19.78
N GLU A 107 -21.86 -6.34 -20.73
CA GLU A 107 -21.68 -5.98 -22.15
C GLU A 107 -21.45 -4.47 -22.38
N ALA A 108 -21.98 -3.63 -21.48
CA ALA A 108 -21.83 -2.18 -21.57
C ALA A 108 -20.45 -1.66 -21.13
N ILE A 109 -19.59 -2.50 -20.52
CA ILE A 109 -18.28 -2.11 -20.01
C ILE A 109 -17.17 -2.73 -20.86
N SER A 110 -16.36 -1.90 -21.49
CA SER A 110 -15.16 -2.31 -22.23
C SER A 110 -13.90 -1.91 -21.46
N ILE A 111 -12.93 -2.83 -21.34
CA ILE A 111 -11.61 -2.53 -20.77
C ILE A 111 -10.62 -2.40 -21.92
N LEU A 112 -10.00 -1.24 -22.02
CA LEU A 112 -8.97 -0.92 -23.01
C LEU A 112 -7.62 -0.88 -22.30
N GLN A 113 -6.76 -1.83 -22.63
CA GLN A 113 -5.41 -1.89 -22.07
C GLN A 113 -4.51 -0.86 -22.78
N GLY A 114 -3.90 0.04 -22.02
CA GLY A 114 -2.98 1.04 -22.53
C GLY A 114 -2.94 2.31 -21.67
N LYS A 115 -1.96 3.16 -21.96
CA LYS A 115 -1.81 4.45 -21.27
C LYS A 115 -2.62 5.52 -22.00
N GLY A 116 -3.64 6.07 -21.34
CA GLY A 116 -4.47 7.14 -21.89
C GLY A 116 -3.82 8.51 -21.78
N HIS A 117 -3.88 9.29 -22.86
CA HIS A 117 -3.44 10.68 -22.91
C HIS A 117 -4.57 11.56 -23.46
N PHE A 118 -4.93 12.63 -22.76
CA PHE A 118 -5.90 13.59 -23.28
C PHE A 118 -5.34 14.30 -24.50
N ILE A 119 -6.13 14.30 -25.60
CA ILE A 119 -5.88 15.13 -26.78
C ILE A 119 -6.93 16.23 -26.91
N SER A 120 -8.06 16.09 -26.22
CA SER A 120 -9.08 17.13 -25.98
C SER A 120 -9.85 16.80 -24.71
N LEU A 121 -10.83 17.61 -24.31
CA LEU A 121 -11.68 17.37 -23.14
C LEU A 121 -12.47 16.05 -23.21
N GLN A 122 -12.76 15.56 -24.40
CA GLN A 122 -13.58 14.38 -24.63
C GLN A 122 -12.85 13.27 -25.39
N GLN A 123 -11.60 13.48 -25.77
CA GLN A 123 -10.82 12.53 -26.55
C GLN A 123 -9.54 12.13 -25.84
N ILE A 124 -9.34 10.83 -25.78
CA ILE A 124 -8.18 10.22 -25.14
C ILE A 124 -7.50 9.32 -26.16
N LEU A 125 -6.20 9.52 -26.36
CA LEU A 125 -5.37 8.66 -27.19
C LEU A 125 -4.88 7.49 -26.34
N VAL A 126 -5.13 6.26 -26.82
CA VAL A 126 -4.68 5.00 -26.21
C VAL A 126 -4.09 4.12 -27.31
N ASN A 127 -2.81 3.78 -27.21
CA ASN A 127 -2.14 2.90 -28.21
C ASN A 127 -2.43 3.30 -29.67
N GLU A 128 -2.30 4.57 -30.00
CA GLU A 128 -2.56 5.16 -31.31
C GLU A 128 -4.05 5.23 -31.73
N GLU A 129 -4.98 4.73 -30.92
CA GLU A 129 -6.41 4.85 -31.15
C GLU A 129 -7.03 5.99 -30.36
N VAL A 130 -7.95 6.73 -30.99
CA VAL A 130 -8.72 7.79 -30.34
C VAL A 130 -10.01 7.22 -29.77
N VAL A 131 -10.14 7.31 -28.45
CA VAL A 131 -11.35 6.95 -27.70
C VAL A 131 -12.08 8.24 -27.32
N THR A 132 -13.34 8.35 -27.71
CA THR A 132 -14.17 9.53 -27.45
C THR A 132 -15.21 9.21 -26.38
N GLY A 133 -15.32 10.05 -25.36
CA GLY A 133 -16.34 9.97 -24.31
C GLY A 133 -17.21 11.22 -24.28
N ARG A 134 -18.53 11.09 -24.13
CA ARG A 134 -19.39 12.23 -23.83
C ARG A 134 -19.02 12.86 -22.49
N GLN A 135 -18.62 12.03 -21.53
CA GLN A 135 -18.07 12.41 -20.24
C GLN A 135 -16.80 11.60 -19.94
N VAL A 136 -15.88 12.18 -19.17
CA VAL A 136 -14.65 11.53 -18.75
C VAL A 136 -14.54 11.55 -17.21
N LEU A 137 -14.35 10.36 -16.63
CA LEU A 137 -14.06 10.19 -15.20
C LEU A 137 -12.56 9.96 -15.01
N ILE A 138 -11.91 10.86 -14.28
CA ILE A 138 -10.51 10.72 -13.88
C ILE A 138 -10.46 9.99 -12.53
N ALA A 139 -10.07 8.71 -12.54
CA ALA A 139 -9.98 7.86 -11.35
C ALA A 139 -8.57 7.24 -11.22
N THR A 140 -7.55 8.05 -11.48
CA THR A 140 -6.16 7.60 -11.63
C THR A 140 -5.48 7.18 -10.33
N GLY A 141 -6.11 7.45 -9.18
CA GLY A 141 -5.58 7.07 -7.86
C GLY A 141 -4.32 7.84 -7.48
N THR A 142 -3.51 7.22 -6.63
CA THR A 142 -2.25 7.78 -6.11
C THR A 142 -1.13 6.76 -6.17
N ARG A 143 0.08 7.21 -5.98
CA ARG A 143 1.29 6.39 -5.84
C ARG A 143 2.10 6.86 -4.64
N ALA A 144 3.03 6.02 -4.16
CA ALA A 144 3.98 6.42 -3.13
C ALA A 144 4.78 7.65 -3.59
N CYS A 145 4.89 8.63 -2.71
CA CYS A 145 5.76 9.79 -2.92
C CYS A 145 7.15 9.44 -2.38
N ILE A 146 8.13 9.45 -3.25
CA ILE A 146 9.52 9.19 -2.86
C ILE A 146 10.15 10.53 -2.50
N PRO A 147 10.55 10.72 -1.23
CA PRO A 147 11.20 11.96 -0.81
C PRO A 147 12.61 12.06 -1.39
N ALA A 148 13.04 13.29 -1.67
CA ALA A 148 14.40 13.53 -2.15
C ALA A 148 15.34 13.65 -0.95
N PHE A 149 16.08 12.58 -0.66
CA PHE A 149 17.19 12.58 0.31
C PHE A 149 18.51 12.40 -0.42
N PRO A 150 19.58 13.10 0.00
CA PRO A 150 20.92 12.84 -0.51
C PRO A 150 21.31 11.36 -0.38
N GLY A 151 21.71 10.75 -1.48
CA GLY A 151 22.14 9.35 -1.54
C GLY A 151 21.04 8.32 -1.74
N LEU A 152 19.77 8.69 -1.74
CA LEU A 152 18.67 7.74 -1.90
C LEU A 152 18.72 7.02 -3.26
N GLU A 153 19.17 7.69 -4.30
CA GLU A 153 19.36 7.14 -5.65
C GLU A 153 20.43 6.04 -5.74
N SER A 154 21.30 5.96 -4.75
CA SER A 154 22.41 4.97 -4.69
C SER A 154 22.07 3.74 -3.85
N VAL A 155 20.88 3.69 -3.22
CA VAL A 155 20.47 2.58 -2.36
C VAL A 155 19.21 1.92 -2.90
N SER A 156 19.06 0.61 -2.65
CA SER A 156 17.83 -0.10 -2.91
C SER A 156 16.85 0.19 -1.76
N TYR A 157 15.80 0.96 -2.05
CA TYR A 157 14.72 1.21 -1.10
C TYR A 157 13.43 0.49 -1.53
N LEU A 158 12.53 0.34 -0.60
CA LEU A 158 11.21 -0.27 -0.80
C LEU A 158 10.13 0.78 -0.56
N THR A 159 9.06 0.72 -1.35
CA THR A 159 7.78 1.30 -0.93
C THR A 159 6.93 0.20 -0.29
N SER A 160 5.72 0.56 0.15
CA SER A 160 4.76 -0.45 0.66
C SER A 160 4.47 -1.56 -0.36
N THR A 161 4.56 -1.27 -1.66
CA THR A 161 4.33 -2.25 -2.72
C THR A 161 5.43 -3.32 -2.73
N GLU A 162 6.70 -2.91 -2.80
CA GLU A 162 7.84 -3.83 -2.84
C GLU A 162 8.01 -4.57 -1.52
N ALA A 163 7.64 -3.95 -0.39
CA ALA A 163 7.70 -4.59 0.91
C ALA A 163 6.84 -5.88 1.00
N PHE A 164 5.69 -5.92 0.31
CA PHE A 164 4.86 -7.13 0.22
C PHE A 164 5.40 -8.19 -0.75
N MET A 165 6.39 -7.85 -1.56
CA MET A 165 7.01 -8.75 -2.55
C MET A 165 8.32 -9.35 -2.06
N LEU A 166 8.77 -9.01 -0.84
CA LEU A 166 9.98 -9.55 -0.24
C LEU A 166 9.89 -11.08 -0.17
N LYS A 167 10.88 -11.77 -0.70
CA LYS A 167 10.95 -13.24 -0.66
C LYS A 167 11.43 -13.78 0.68
N THR A 168 12.15 -12.97 1.43
CA THR A 168 12.66 -13.28 2.78
C THR A 168 12.47 -12.09 3.69
N LEU A 169 12.24 -12.33 4.97
CA LEU A 169 12.21 -11.27 5.97
C LEU A 169 13.60 -10.67 6.17
N PRO A 170 13.75 -9.35 6.16
CA PRO A 170 15.01 -8.72 6.52
C PRO A 170 15.25 -8.84 8.04
N VAL A 171 16.51 -8.79 8.46
CA VAL A 171 16.85 -8.75 9.88
C VAL A 171 16.37 -7.46 10.53
N SER A 172 16.49 -6.34 9.80
CA SER A 172 16.06 -5.03 10.27
C SER A 172 15.49 -4.18 9.13
N MET A 173 14.65 -3.21 9.48
CA MET A 173 14.01 -2.29 8.54
C MET A 173 13.90 -0.89 9.15
N ILE A 174 14.26 0.11 8.37
CA ILE A 174 14.00 1.51 8.70
C ILE A 174 12.84 1.99 7.82
N ILE A 175 11.81 2.55 8.44
CA ILE A 175 10.63 3.10 7.77
C ILE A 175 10.66 4.62 7.95
N ILE A 176 10.59 5.36 6.84
CA ILE A 176 10.60 6.81 6.85
C ILE A 176 9.17 7.33 6.72
N GLY A 177 8.71 8.04 7.74
CA GLY A 177 7.37 8.54 7.93
C GLY A 177 6.56 7.74 8.94
N GLY A 178 5.79 8.42 9.79
CA GLY A 178 4.94 7.86 10.86
C GLY A 178 3.45 7.86 10.50
N GLY A 179 3.09 7.71 9.22
CA GLY A 179 1.70 7.63 8.77
C GLY A 179 1.09 6.23 8.94
N VAL A 180 -0.22 6.10 8.69
CA VAL A 180 -0.99 4.85 8.89
C VAL A 180 -0.31 3.63 8.25
N ILE A 181 0.11 3.73 6.97
CA ILE A 181 0.75 2.62 6.26
C ILE A 181 2.06 2.20 6.93
N ALA A 182 2.86 3.17 7.37
CA ALA A 182 4.13 2.91 8.06
C ALA A 182 3.92 2.17 9.38
N LEU A 183 2.89 2.55 10.14
CA LEU A 183 2.58 1.91 11.43
C LEU A 183 2.02 0.50 11.24
N GLU A 184 1.08 0.31 10.32
CA GLU A 184 0.51 -1.00 10.00
C GLU A 184 1.59 -1.99 9.55
N LEU A 185 2.42 -1.59 8.58
CA LEU A 185 3.47 -2.46 8.06
C LEU A 185 4.63 -2.62 9.06
N GLY A 186 4.99 -1.55 9.75
CA GLY A 186 6.02 -1.61 10.78
C GLY A 186 5.67 -2.59 11.88
N GLN A 187 4.44 -2.55 12.41
CA GLN A 187 3.97 -3.49 13.40
C GLN A 187 3.91 -4.92 12.86
N MET A 188 3.39 -5.10 11.64
CA MET A 188 3.34 -6.41 10.98
C MET A 188 4.74 -7.04 10.86
N PHE A 189 5.71 -6.33 10.31
CA PHE A 189 7.08 -6.84 10.17
C PHE A 189 7.73 -7.07 11.54
N HIS A 190 7.51 -6.19 12.50
CA HIS A 190 8.02 -6.35 13.87
C HIS A 190 7.50 -7.64 14.50
N ARG A 191 6.20 -7.91 14.39
CA ARG A 191 5.57 -9.13 14.91
C ARG A 191 6.09 -10.41 14.27
N PHE A 192 6.57 -10.33 13.02
CA PHE A 192 7.30 -11.41 12.35
C PHE A 192 8.79 -11.49 12.70
N GLY A 193 9.26 -10.68 13.65
CA GLY A 193 10.63 -10.74 14.17
C GLY A 193 11.64 -9.80 13.52
N VAL A 194 11.20 -8.88 12.66
CA VAL A 194 12.06 -7.86 12.07
C VAL A 194 12.30 -6.75 13.08
N HIS A 195 13.55 -6.29 13.23
CA HIS A 195 13.87 -5.09 14.02
C HIS A 195 13.45 -3.83 13.26
N VAL A 196 12.30 -3.26 13.61
CA VAL A 196 11.73 -2.10 12.91
C VAL A 196 12.05 -0.81 13.65
N THR A 197 12.58 0.18 12.92
CA THR A 197 12.72 1.57 13.37
C THR A 197 11.91 2.49 12.47
N ILE A 198 10.99 3.27 13.04
CA ILE A 198 10.19 4.28 12.34
C ILE A 198 10.77 5.65 12.63
N LEU A 199 11.07 6.42 11.57
CA LEU A 199 11.57 7.79 11.65
C LEU A 199 10.47 8.76 11.24
N GLU A 200 10.03 9.61 12.16
CA GLU A 200 9.02 10.64 11.90
C GLU A 200 9.60 12.04 12.16
N ARG A 201 9.50 12.91 11.16
CA ARG A 201 10.02 14.29 11.26
C ARG A 201 9.18 15.18 12.19
N GLY A 202 7.88 14.89 12.29
CA GLY A 202 6.96 15.60 13.18
C GLY A 202 7.18 15.27 14.66
N PRO A 203 6.56 16.06 15.57
CA PRO A 203 6.65 15.83 17.01
C PRO A 203 5.93 14.55 17.46
N HIS A 204 5.03 14.02 16.68
CA HIS A 204 4.30 12.77 16.93
C HIS A 204 4.00 12.04 15.61
N ILE A 205 3.75 10.75 15.67
CA ILE A 205 3.22 9.97 14.52
C ILE A 205 1.82 10.44 14.16
N LEU A 206 1.28 10.02 13.01
CA LEU A 206 -0.10 10.31 12.60
C LEU A 206 -0.42 11.82 12.63
N SER A 207 0.41 12.64 12.04
CA SER A 207 0.35 14.12 12.11
C SER A 207 -0.99 14.74 11.65
N GLY A 208 -1.85 13.99 10.96
CA GLY A 208 -3.20 14.41 10.54
C GLY A 208 -4.33 13.97 11.48
N PHE A 209 -4.00 13.37 12.63
CA PHE A 209 -4.95 12.86 13.61
C PHE A 209 -4.86 13.65 14.92
N ASP A 210 -5.82 13.41 15.80
CA ASP A 210 -5.80 13.94 17.16
C ASP A 210 -4.53 13.50 17.90
N GLU A 211 -3.88 14.43 18.60
CA GLU A 211 -2.60 14.20 19.26
C GLU A 211 -2.70 13.15 20.38
N GLU A 212 -3.81 13.11 21.12
CA GLU A 212 -4.04 12.12 22.17
C GLU A 212 -4.12 10.72 21.60
N VAL A 213 -4.83 10.56 20.47
CA VAL A 213 -4.92 9.29 19.73
C VAL A 213 -3.54 8.88 19.22
N ALA A 214 -2.81 9.81 18.60
CA ALA A 214 -1.47 9.56 18.08
C ALA A 214 -0.49 9.10 19.17
N ARG A 215 -0.49 9.78 20.33
CA ARG A 215 0.33 9.41 21.50
C ARG A 215 -0.04 8.04 22.06
N SER A 216 -1.34 7.75 22.17
CA SER A 216 -1.81 6.46 22.67
C SER A 216 -1.35 5.31 21.78
N ILE A 217 -1.47 5.46 20.44
CA ILE A 217 -0.99 4.47 19.48
C ILE A 217 0.54 4.35 19.55
N GLN A 218 1.26 5.45 19.65
CA GLN A 218 2.72 5.43 19.77
C GLN A 218 3.18 4.63 20.99
N ASN A 219 2.57 4.87 22.17
CA ASN A 219 2.90 4.15 23.39
C ASN A 219 2.65 2.64 23.23
N ILE A 220 1.50 2.25 22.68
CA ILE A 220 1.15 0.84 22.44
C ILE A 220 2.21 0.16 21.54
N LEU A 221 2.60 0.81 20.44
CA LEU A 221 3.57 0.26 19.51
C LEU A 221 4.98 0.17 20.13
N GLN A 222 5.36 1.16 20.95
CA GLN A 222 6.64 1.14 21.68
C GLN A 222 6.64 0.08 22.78
N ASP A 223 5.52 -0.13 23.47
CA ASP A 223 5.36 -1.21 24.46
C ASP A 223 5.44 -2.60 23.81
N GLU A 224 5.02 -2.74 22.54
CA GLU A 224 5.25 -3.96 21.76
C GLU A 224 6.73 -4.12 21.33
N GLY A 225 7.56 -3.07 21.42
CA GLY A 225 8.98 -3.13 21.11
C GLY A 225 9.39 -2.43 19.79
N LEU A 226 8.48 -1.72 19.11
CA LEU A 226 8.85 -0.92 17.95
C LEU A 226 9.70 0.28 18.38
N ASN A 227 10.77 0.55 17.64
CA ASN A 227 11.55 1.76 17.84
C ASN A 227 10.94 2.90 17.02
N ILE A 228 10.39 3.92 17.66
CA ILE A 228 9.76 5.07 17.01
C ILE A 228 10.49 6.34 17.43
N LEU A 229 11.14 7.00 16.48
CA LEU A 229 11.89 8.22 16.65
C LEU A 229 11.14 9.38 15.99
N THR A 230 10.45 10.16 16.79
CA THR A 230 9.78 11.41 16.37
C THR A 230 10.76 12.58 16.37
N SER A 231 10.35 13.72 15.81
CA SER A 231 11.21 14.92 15.67
C SER A 231 12.55 14.61 14.97
N THR A 232 12.56 13.62 14.08
CA THR A 232 13.77 13.05 13.49
C THR A 232 13.71 13.17 11.96
N THR A 233 14.57 13.99 11.42
CA THR A 233 14.67 14.24 9.97
C THR A 233 15.84 13.45 9.38
N VAL A 234 15.58 12.74 8.28
CA VAL A 234 16.63 12.08 7.50
C VAL A 234 17.42 13.14 6.74
N THR A 235 18.74 13.10 6.86
CA THR A 235 19.65 14.03 6.19
C THR A 235 20.44 13.40 5.06
N GLU A 236 20.69 12.10 5.13
CA GLU A 236 21.46 11.37 4.13
C GLU A 236 21.16 9.87 4.23
N VAL A 237 21.25 9.18 3.10
CA VAL A 237 21.18 7.72 3.02
C VAL A 237 22.38 7.21 2.23
N SER A 238 23.01 6.14 2.68
CA SER A 238 24.16 5.56 1.98
C SER A 238 24.18 4.03 2.06
N GLN A 239 24.70 3.39 1.03
CA GLN A 239 24.96 1.95 1.02
C GLN A 239 26.24 1.64 1.77
N SER A 240 26.23 0.58 2.56
CA SER A 240 27.42 0.00 3.20
C SER A 240 27.52 -1.50 2.90
N ASP A 241 28.64 -2.11 3.23
CA ASP A 241 28.85 -3.55 3.04
C ASP A 241 27.88 -4.41 3.85
N THR A 242 27.33 -3.87 4.93
CA THR A 242 26.41 -4.57 5.85
C THR A 242 24.96 -4.18 5.69
N GLY A 243 24.63 -3.24 4.79
CA GLY A 243 23.26 -2.76 4.58
C GLY A 243 23.19 -1.28 4.25
N VAL A 244 22.08 -0.66 4.63
CA VAL A 244 21.83 0.77 4.39
C VAL A 244 22.03 1.57 5.68
N THR A 245 22.81 2.64 5.61
CA THR A 245 22.99 3.60 6.70
C THR A 245 22.12 4.82 6.44
N VAL A 246 21.32 5.21 7.46
CA VAL A 246 20.50 6.41 7.42
C VAL A 246 21.02 7.40 8.47
N ARG A 247 21.46 8.56 8.01
CA ARG A 247 21.89 9.65 8.89
C ARG A 247 20.69 10.54 9.21
N VAL A 248 20.53 10.87 10.48
CA VAL A 248 19.40 11.64 10.97
C VAL A 248 19.83 12.85 11.76
N HIS A 249 18.96 13.85 11.81
CA HIS A 249 19.04 14.98 12.73
C HIS A 249 17.77 14.99 13.60
N THR A 250 17.94 14.97 14.91
CA THR A 250 16.84 15.02 15.88
C THR A 250 16.66 16.44 16.38
N HIS A 251 15.45 16.97 16.25
CA HIS A 251 15.10 18.31 16.71
C HIS A 251 14.56 18.25 18.14
N GLN A 252 15.06 19.12 19.01
CA GLN A 252 14.41 19.39 20.31
C GLN A 252 13.30 20.42 20.09
N TRP A 253 12.03 19.99 20.14
CA TRP A 253 10.91 20.92 20.17
C TRP A 253 10.83 21.52 21.59
N SER A 254 11.22 22.81 21.75
CA SER A 254 10.89 23.54 22.97
C SER A 254 9.41 23.88 22.91
N ASN A 255 8.62 23.40 23.87
CA ASN A 255 7.27 23.90 24.10
C ASN A 255 7.34 25.44 24.27
N ARG A 256 6.84 26.18 23.30
CA ARG A 256 6.53 27.59 23.42
C ARG A 256 5.05 27.75 23.69
#